data_e6a81211e384a6e8c0d58107f554cfa6
#
_entry.id   e6a81211e384a6e8c0d58107f554cfa6
#
_cell.length_a   1.000
_cell.length_b   1.000
_cell.length_c   1.000
_cell.angle_alpha   90.00
_cell.angle_beta   90.00
_cell.angle_gamma   90.00
#
_symmetry.space_group_name_H-M   'P 1'
#
loop_
_entity.id
_entity.type
_entity.pdbx_description
1 polymer ?
#
loop_
_entity_poly.entity_id
_entity_poly.type
_entity_poly.pdbx_seq_one_letter_code
_entity_poly.pdbx_strand_id
1 'polypeptide(L)'
;MAPAVKAGMKRRHVEDVEPAEDFTNVYGSHYATQDMPCDDIPDDSMPPEVAYRMIKDELSLDNNPKLNLASFVSTYMEKEAEDLMLEAMSKNFIDFEEYPQTAEIHHRCANMIANLFHAPKDIGIGSSSVGSSEAIMLAVLAMKRRWKQQRQQQGKPADNPNIVMSSAVQVCWEKAARYFEIEEKYVNCTRTRFVIDPKEAVELCDENTIGIVAILGTTYTGAYEDVKAISDLLVEKKSDVPIHVDAASGGFVAPFVVPDLEWDFRVERVVSINVSGHKYGLVYPGVGWVVWRSSEYLPKDLIFNINYLGAEQTSFTLNFSKGASQVIGQYYQLIRLGKAGYRHIMCNLTKTADYLTDELRKLGFVIMSEGHGKSLPLVAFRFAGKEEGETEEKEFDEFALAHYLRSRGWVIPAYTMAPETGQMKMMRIVVREDFSRSRCELLIKDIKLCSQLLEKDSEQLIMRLKQHIGQHTSGSGKIRDPMGAAKAVFKNESHSLQGKTGKSHAVC
;
A
#
# COMPACT_ATOMS: atom_id res chain seq x y z
N MET A 1 39.23 76.96 -8.92
CA MET A 1 38.24 76.38 -9.80
C MET A 1 38.77 75.05 -10.25
N ALA A 2 38.28 73.99 -9.66
CA ALA A 2 38.56 72.59 -10.08
C ALA A 2 37.35 72.05 -10.77
N PRO A 3 37.47 71.32 -11.89
CA PRO A 3 36.31 70.74 -12.56
C PRO A 3 35.84 69.45 -11.89
N ALA A 4 34.56 69.35 -11.66
CA ALA A 4 33.90 68.18 -11.13
C ALA A 4 33.90 67.07 -12.19
N VAL A 5 34.52 65.92 -11.87
CA VAL A 5 34.44 64.69 -12.64
C VAL A 5 33.13 64.01 -12.25
N LYS A 6 32.12 64.03 -13.11
CA LYS A 6 30.95 63.19 -13.04
C LYS A 6 31.36 61.79 -13.55
N ALA A 7 31.67 60.89 -12.64
CA ALA A 7 31.75 59.45 -12.95
C ALA A 7 30.31 58.88 -13.05
N GLY A 8 29.83 58.81 -14.25
CA GLY A 8 28.61 58.08 -14.55
C GLY A 8 28.87 56.58 -14.44
N MET A 9 28.48 55.97 -13.33
CA MET A 9 28.39 54.52 -13.22
C MET A 9 27.28 54.05 -14.15
N LYS A 10 27.63 53.57 -15.34
CA LYS A 10 26.70 52.80 -16.17
C LYS A 10 26.33 51.54 -15.37
N ARG A 11 25.09 51.45 -14.94
CA ARG A 11 24.54 50.17 -14.47
C ARG A 11 24.61 49.21 -15.67
N ARG A 12 25.49 48.21 -15.61
CA ARG A 12 25.45 47.08 -16.53
C ARG A 12 24.09 46.40 -16.32
N HIS A 13 23.31 46.26 -17.36
CA HIS A 13 22.13 45.40 -17.35
C HIS A 13 22.59 43.95 -17.11
N VAL A 14 21.82 43.17 -16.39
CA VAL A 14 22.08 41.75 -16.12
C VAL A 14 22.19 40.94 -17.44
N GLU A 15 21.61 41.45 -18.52
CA GLU A 15 21.66 40.91 -19.88
C GLU A 15 23.03 40.98 -20.58
N ASP A 16 23.99 41.79 -20.04
CA ASP A 16 25.33 41.99 -20.64
C ASP A 16 26.38 40.97 -20.15
N VAL A 17 26.00 39.98 -19.35
CA VAL A 17 26.92 38.93 -18.86
C VAL A 17 26.74 37.70 -19.74
N GLU A 18 27.60 37.48 -20.72
CA GLU A 18 27.63 36.22 -21.44
C GLU A 18 27.92 35.09 -20.46
N PRO A 19 27.15 34.00 -20.50
CA PRO A 19 27.40 32.82 -19.67
C PRO A 19 28.78 32.25 -20.01
N ALA A 20 29.62 32.02 -19.02
CA ALA A 20 30.93 31.41 -19.24
C ALA A 20 30.73 29.95 -19.67
N GLU A 21 31.08 29.62 -20.91
CA GLU A 21 30.95 28.26 -21.48
C GLU A 21 31.78 27.21 -20.73
N ASP A 22 32.80 27.61 -19.97
CA ASP A 22 33.75 26.71 -19.29
C ASP A 22 33.56 26.63 -17.75
N PHE A 23 32.41 27.02 -17.22
CA PHE A 23 32.19 26.95 -15.78
C PHE A 23 31.79 25.56 -15.34
N THR A 24 32.64 24.91 -14.55
CA THR A 24 32.38 23.60 -13.97
C THR A 24 31.34 23.59 -12.84
N ASN A 25 30.97 24.78 -12.32
CA ASN A 25 29.98 24.93 -11.27
C ASN A 25 28.57 25.10 -11.85
N VAL A 26 27.64 24.21 -11.48
CA VAL A 26 26.23 24.24 -11.92
C VAL A 26 25.60 25.62 -11.76
N TYR A 27 25.87 26.34 -10.66
CA TYR A 27 25.29 27.64 -10.39
C TYR A 27 25.87 28.80 -11.21
N GLY A 28 27.04 28.63 -11.83
CA GLY A 28 27.68 29.62 -12.70
C GLY A 28 27.48 29.32 -14.20
N SER A 29 26.88 28.20 -14.54
CA SER A 29 26.60 27.78 -15.91
C SER A 29 25.26 28.35 -16.42
N HIS A 30 25.07 28.37 -17.73
CA HIS A 30 23.81 28.78 -18.34
C HIS A 30 22.63 27.88 -17.93
N TYR A 31 22.88 26.63 -17.55
CA TYR A 31 21.85 25.69 -17.04
C TYR A 31 21.18 26.18 -15.74
N ALA A 32 21.83 27.05 -14.96
CA ALA A 32 21.22 27.58 -13.74
C ALA A 32 20.01 28.49 -13.98
N THR A 33 19.81 28.95 -15.23
CA THR A 33 18.72 29.84 -15.65
C THR A 33 17.84 29.24 -16.73
N GLN A 34 18.09 28.00 -17.11
CA GLN A 34 17.24 27.28 -18.06
C GLN A 34 16.01 26.66 -17.36
N ASP A 35 14.91 26.64 -18.09
CA ASP A 35 13.72 25.90 -17.66
C ASP A 35 13.98 24.40 -17.67
N MET A 36 13.33 23.68 -16.77
CA MET A 36 13.38 22.23 -16.74
C MET A 36 12.71 21.67 -17.99
N PRO A 37 13.36 20.72 -18.70
CA PRO A 37 12.71 19.97 -19.77
C PRO A 37 11.52 19.17 -19.20
N CYS A 38 10.30 19.44 -19.66
CA CYS A 38 9.09 18.81 -19.12
C CYS A 38 8.37 17.92 -20.14
N ASP A 39 8.18 18.43 -21.36
CA ASP A 39 7.30 17.80 -22.35
C ASP A 39 8.06 17.14 -23.49
N ASP A 40 9.19 17.70 -23.91
CA ASP A 40 10.00 17.20 -25.01
C ASP A 40 11.38 16.74 -24.53
N ILE A 41 11.95 15.77 -25.23
CA ILE A 41 13.36 15.41 -25.06
C ILE A 41 14.20 16.56 -25.59
N PRO A 42 15.14 17.13 -24.80
CA PRO A 42 16.00 18.20 -25.27
C PRO A 42 16.80 17.81 -26.51
N ASP A 43 16.97 18.76 -27.43
CA ASP A 43 17.78 18.55 -28.66
C ASP A 43 19.25 18.33 -28.31
N ASP A 44 19.76 19.03 -27.29
CA ASP A 44 21.15 18.96 -26.83
C ASP A 44 21.30 18.13 -25.55
N SER A 45 22.47 17.49 -25.42
CA SER A 45 22.84 16.81 -24.17
C SER A 45 23.29 17.81 -23.12
N MET A 46 23.09 17.47 -21.84
CA MET A 46 23.64 18.24 -20.73
C MET A 46 24.66 17.43 -19.93
N PRO A 47 25.57 18.07 -19.19
CA PRO A 47 26.50 17.40 -18.29
C PRO A 47 25.77 16.55 -17.23
N PRO A 48 26.28 15.35 -16.87
CA PRO A 48 25.60 14.44 -15.94
C PRO A 48 25.42 15.04 -14.53
N GLU A 49 26.33 15.87 -14.06
CA GLU A 49 26.23 16.57 -12.78
C GLU A 49 25.12 17.63 -12.77
N VAL A 50 24.83 18.27 -13.93
CA VAL A 50 23.72 19.20 -14.09
C VAL A 50 22.40 18.44 -14.03
N ALA A 51 22.24 17.39 -14.84
CA ALA A 51 21.05 16.55 -14.83
C ALA A 51 20.80 15.95 -13.43
N TYR A 52 21.84 15.45 -12.78
CA TYR A 52 21.75 14.95 -11.40
C TYR A 52 21.25 16.03 -10.43
N ARG A 53 21.78 17.25 -10.53
CA ARG A 53 21.40 18.35 -9.64
C ARG A 53 19.97 18.79 -9.85
N MET A 54 19.55 18.96 -11.10
CA MET A 54 18.18 19.38 -11.44
C MET A 54 17.17 18.37 -10.90
N ILE A 55 17.36 17.08 -11.17
CA ILE A 55 16.47 16.01 -10.66
C ILE A 55 16.48 15.97 -9.12
N LYS A 56 17.64 16.10 -8.49
CA LYS A 56 17.77 16.09 -7.04
C LYS A 56 17.05 17.26 -6.37
N ASP A 57 17.09 18.44 -6.99
CA ASP A 57 16.40 19.62 -6.49
C ASP A 57 14.88 19.42 -6.53
N GLU A 58 14.31 18.84 -7.58
CA GLU A 58 12.90 18.46 -7.63
C GLU A 58 12.55 17.43 -6.55
N LEU A 59 13.32 16.33 -6.45
CA LEU A 59 13.10 15.29 -5.45
C LEU A 59 13.22 15.79 -4.01
N SER A 60 13.89 16.94 -3.78
CA SER A 60 13.96 17.57 -2.45
C SER A 60 12.61 18.07 -1.93
N LEU A 61 11.63 18.25 -2.81
CA LEU A 61 10.25 18.63 -2.48
C LEU A 61 9.41 17.45 -2.04
N ASP A 62 9.86 16.22 -2.24
CA ASP A 62 9.17 15.02 -1.77
C ASP A 62 9.18 14.92 -0.24
N ASN A 63 8.13 14.30 0.31
CA ASN A 63 8.07 14.03 1.73
C ASN A 63 9.11 12.97 2.13
N ASN A 64 9.58 13.05 3.37
CA ASN A 64 10.46 12.03 3.93
C ASN A 64 9.74 10.69 4.03
N PRO A 65 10.18 9.62 3.34
CA PRO A 65 9.53 8.30 3.37
C PRO A 65 9.37 7.72 4.79
N LYS A 66 10.29 8.06 5.71
CA LYS A 66 10.25 7.60 7.11
C LYS A 66 9.12 8.24 7.93
N LEU A 67 8.54 9.35 7.49
CA LEU A 67 7.39 10.02 8.10
C LEU A 67 6.08 9.70 7.39
N ASN A 68 6.13 8.95 6.30
CA ASN A 68 4.95 8.47 5.59
C ASN A 68 4.41 7.20 6.28
N LEU A 69 3.48 7.37 7.20
CA LEU A 69 2.82 6.28 7.93
C LEU A 69 1.54 5.77 7.25
N ALA A 70 1.29 6.23 6.02
CA ALA A 70 0.21 5.75 5.17
C ALA A 70 0.55 4.44 4.47
N SER A 71 1.83 4.24 4.13
CA SER A 71 2.32 3.13 3.32
C SER A 71 2.77 1.94 4.17
N PHE A 72 2.49 0.73 3.67
CA PHE A 72 3.04 -0.51 4.23
C PHE A 72 4.43 -0.84 3.69
N VAL A 73 4.91 -0.08 2.71
CA VAL A 73 6.14 -0.35 1.98
C VAL A 73 7.37 -0.06 2.83
N SER A 74 8.35 -0.95 2.80
CA SER A 74 9.63 -0.82 3.50
C SER A 74 10.41 0.41 3.03
N THR A 75 10.99 1.13 3.97
CA THR A 75 11.75 2.37 3.74
C THR A 75 13.18 2.30 4.27
N TYR A 76 13.60 1.13 4.73
CA TYR A 76 14.93 0.89 5.25
C TYR A 76 15.42 -0.51 4.90
N MET A 77 16.64 -0.61 4.44
CA MET A 77 17.43 -1.84 4.35
C MET A 77 18.85 -1.57 4.88
N GLU A 78 19.56 -2.63 5.25
CA GLU A 78 20.97 -2.54 5.65
C GLU A 78 21.83 -2.21 4.41
N LYS A 79 22.98 -1.53 4.63
CA LYS A 79 23.86 -1.12 3.53
C LYS A 79 24.35 -2.28 2.67
N GLU A 80 24.62 -3.42 3.27
CA GLU A 80 25.07 -4.63 2.57
C GLU A 80 23.99 -5.14 1.60
N ALA A 81 22.71 -5.00 1.97
CA ALA A 81 21.59 -5.31 1.08
C ALA A 81 21.53 -4.33 -0.09
N GLU A 82 21.67 -3.03 0.20
CA GLU A 82 21.65 -1.96 -0.82
C GLU A 82 22.80 -2.15 -1.81
N ASP A 83 24.01 -2.46 -1.35
CA ASP A 83 25.17 -2.69 -2.19
C ASP A 83 24.94 -3.92 -3.11
N LEU A 84 24.45 -5.05 -2.58
CA LEU A 84 24.09 -6.23 -3.39
C LEU A 84 22.99 -5.95 -4.42
N MET A 85 21.99 -5.17 -4.04
CA MET A 85 20.90 -4.76 -4.94
C MET A 85 21.43 -3.88 -6.07
N LEU A 86 22.32 -2.94 -5.77
CA LEU A 86 22.98 -2.08 -6.77
C LEU A 86 23.81 -2.90 -7.75
N GLU A 87 24.63 -3.86 -7.29
CA GLU A 87 25.41 -4.76 -8.13
C GLU A 87 24.52 -5.62 -9.05
N ALA A 88 23.28 -5.92 -8.63
CA ALA A 88 22.34 -6.72 -9.41
C ALA A 88 21.42 -5.92 -10.35
N MET A 89 21.49 -4.57 -10.35
CA MET A 89 20.59 -3.72 -11.14
C MET A 89 20.67 -3.95 -12.66
N SER A 90 21.85 -4.31 -13.17
CA SER A 90 22.06 -4.55 -14.60
C SER A 90 21.62 -5.93 -15.08
N LYS A 91 21.19 -6.83 -14.17
CA LYS A 91 20.79 -8.18 -14.54
C LYS A 91 19.32 -8.25 -14.93
N ASN A 92 19.05 -8.70 -16.16
CA ASN A 92 17.70 -9.01 -16.59
C ASN A 92 17.32 -10.41 -16.07
N PHE A 93 16.37 -10.47 -15.15
CA PHE A 93 16.05 -11.69 -14.42
C PHE A 93 15.43 -12.81 -15.28
N ILE A 94 14.99 -12.52 -16.50
CA ILE A 94 14.46 -13.56 -17.40
C ILE A 94 15.59 -14.40 -18.03
N ASP A 95 16.82 -13.92 -18.07
CA ASP A 95 17.95 -14.57 -18.73
C ASP A 95 18.59 -15.59 -17.78
N PHE A 96 17.96 -16.74 -17.60
CA PHE A 96 18.37 -17.78 -16.64
C PHE A 96 19.71 -18.44 -17.00
N GLU A 97 20.01 -18.54 -18.28
CA GLU A 97 21.27 -19.09 -18.74
C GLU A 97 22.45 -18.16 -18.43
N GLU A 98 22.26 -16.85 -18.65
CA GLU A 98 23.26 -15.83 -18.35
C GLU A 98 23.42 -15.59 -16.84
N TYR A 99 22.32 -15.73 -16.08
CA TYR A 99 22.32 -15.48 -14.64
C TYR A 99 21.82 -16.68 -13.81
N PRO A 100 22.46 -17.88 -13.93
CA PRO A 100 21.96 -19.11 -13.29
C PRO A 100 21.93 -19.00 -11.76
N GLN A 101 22.87 -18.27 -11.15
CA GLN A 101 22.87 -18.07 -9.70
C GLN A 101 21.73 -17.17 -9.22
N THR A 102 21.34 -16.19 -10.02
CA THR A 102 20.15 -15.36 -9.72
C THR A 102 18.87 -16.18 -9.80
N ALA A 103 18.75 -17.05 -10.81
CA ALA A 103 17.63 -17.98 -10.93
C ALA A 103 17.57 -18.96 -9.74
N GLU A 104 18.71 -19.49 -9.33
CA GLU A 104 18.79 -20.36 -8.15
C GLU A 104 18.40 -19.64 -6.86
N ILE A 105 18.85 -18.40 -6.67
CA ILE A 105 18.45 -17.56 -5.53
C ILE A 105 16.94 -17.32 -5.53
N HIS A 106 16.34 -17.04 -6.69
CA HIS A 106 14.88 -16.91 -6.82
C HIS A 106 14.14 -18.18 -6.37
N HIS A 107 14.60 -19.36 -6.85
CA HIS A 107 13.99 -20.63 -6.44
C HIS A 107 14.11 -20.87 -4.94
N ARG A 108 15.26 -20.54 -4.34
CA ARG A 108 15.43 -20.60 -2.88
C ARG A 108 14.45 -19.70 -2.14
N CYS A 109 14.28 -18.45 -2.60
CA CYS A 109 13.29 -17.54 -2.01
C CYS A 109 11.87 -18.11 -2.09
N ALA A 110 11.45 -18.57 -3.28
CA ALA A 110 10.13 -19.17 -3.49
C ALA A 110 9.91 -20.38 -2.57
N ASN A 111 10.90 -21.26 -2.46
CA ASN A 111 10.84 -22.45 -1.58
C ASN A 111 10.79 -22.06 -0.09
N MET A 112 11.60 -21.08 0.35
CA MET A 112 11.58 -20.60 1.73
C MET A 112 10.23 -20.01 2.10
N ILE A 113 9.61 -19.25 1.20
CA ILE A 113 8.29 -18.65 1.40
C ILE A 113 7.20 -19.73 1.37
N ALA A 114 7.26 -20.67 0.44
CA ALA A 114 6.33 -21.79 0.39
C ALA A 114 6.39 -22.62 1.69
N ASN A 115 7.58 -22.90 2.19
CA ASN A 115 7.79 -23.62 3.45
C ASN A 115 7.32 -22.80 4.67
N LEU A 116 7.47 -21.46 4.63
CA LEU A 116 6.93 -20.58 5.68
C LEU A 116 5.41 -20.66 5.76
N PHE A 117 4.74 -20.88 4.61
CA PHE A 117 3.29 -21.03 4.49
C PHE A 117 2.84 -22.50 4.54
N HIS A 118 3.68 -23.41 5.01
CA HIS A 118 3.38 -24.83 5.18
C HIS A 118 2.92 -25.51 3.87
N ALA A 119 3.45 -25.11 2.72
CA ALA A 119 3.19 -25.81 1.48
C ALA A 119 3.64 -27.28 1.59
N PRO A 120 2.93 -28.23 0.93
CA PRO A 120 3.39 -29.62 0.89
C PRO A 120 4.81 -29.72 0.32
N LYS A 121 5.65 -30.52 0.97
CA LYS A 121 7.06 -30.68 0.57
C LYS A 121 7.18 -31.13 -0.88
N ASP A 122 8.09 -30.54 -1.61
CA ASP A 122 8.47 -30.88 -2.98
C ASP A 122 7.33 -30.78 -4.02
N ILE A 123 6.18 -30.18 -3.64
CA ILE A 123 4.99 -30.07 -4.49
C ILE A 123 4.57 -28.62 -4.69
N GLY A 124 4.77 -27.78 -3.66
CA GLY A 124 4.45 -26.34 -3.73
C GLY A 124 5.31 -25.63 -4.79
N ILE A 125 4.70 -24.75 -5.57
CA ILE A 125 5.39 -23.94 -6.58
C ILE A 125 5.14 -22.48 -6.35
N GLY A 126 6.13 -21.64 -6.65
CA GLY A 126 6.02 -20.20 -6.46
C GLY A 126 6.89 -19.41 -7.43
N SER A 127 6.57 -18.14 -7.55
CA SER A 127 7.36 -17.18 -8.33
C SER A 127 7.34 -15.80 -7.71
N SER A 128 8.40 -15.05 -7.99
CA SER A 128 8.40 -13.62 -7.78
C SER A 128 7.51 -12.91 -8.81
N SER A 129 7.04 -11.75 -8.41
CA SER A 129 6.35 -10.76 -9.23
C SER A 129 6.88 -9.36 -8.89
N VAL A 130 6.48 -8.33 -9.61
CA VAL A 130 6.86 -6.95 -9.29
C VAL A 130 6.09 -6.38 -8.09
N GLY A 131 5.13 -7.14 -7.57
CA GLY A 131 4.33 -6.80 -6.40
C GLY A 131 3.07 -7.67 -6.30
N SER A 132 2.32 -7.54 -5.20
CA SER A 132 1.10 -8.34 -4.98
C SER A 132 0.06 -8.17 -6.07
N SER A 133 -0.04 -7.03 -6.73
CA SER A 133 -1.00 -6.85 -7.83
C SER A 133 -0.77 -7.86 -8.96
N GLU A 134 0.47 -8.06 -9.40
CA GLU A 134 0.80 -9.10 -10.38
C GLU A 134 0.59 -10.50 -9.81
N ALA A 135 1.02 -10.74 -8.58
CA ALA A 135 0.83 -12.02 -7.90
C ALA A 135 -0.65 -12.43 -7.82
N ILE A 136 -1.53 -11.48 -7.48
CA ILE A 136 -2.99 -11.64 -7.48
C ILE A 136 -3.51 -11.95 -8.88
N MET A 137 -3.09 -11.19 -9.90
CA MET A 137 -3.51 -11.42 -11.28
C MET A 137 -3.14 -12.82 -11.77
N LEU A 138 -1.94 -13.31 -11.46
CA LEU A 138 -1.50 -14.67 -11.78
C LEU A 138 -2.36 -15.72 -11.07
N ALA A 139 -2.68 -15.53 -9.80
CA ALA A 139 -3.54 -16.43 -9.04
C ALA A 139 -4.97 -16.45 -9.58
N VAL A 140 -5.54 -15.29 -9.89
CA VAL A 140 -6.89 -15.17 -10.48
C VAL A 140 -6.96 -15.82 -11.85
N LEU A 141 -5.95 -15.61 -12.71
CA LEU A 141 -5.85 -16.29 -14.01
C LEU A 141 -5.82 -17.80 -13.84
N ALA A 142 -5.02 -18.31 -12.89
CA ALA A 142 -4.92 -19.73 -12.62
C ALA A 142 -6.26 -20.32 -12.14
N MET A 143 -6.94 -19.66 -11.20
CA MET A 143 -8.27 -20.06 -10.72
C MET A 143 -9.31 -20.04 -11.85
N LYS A 144 -9.37 -18.99 -12.66
CA LYS A 144 -10.30 -18.87 -13.80
C LYS A 144 -10.06 -19.98 -14.82
N ARG A 145 -8.79 -20.22 -15.20
CA ARG A 145 -8.44 -21.29 -16.17
C ARG A 145 -8.80 -22.68 -15.65
N ARG A 146 -8.48 -22.98 -14.38
CA ARG A 146 -8.80 -24.24 -13.75
C ARG A 146 -10.33 -24.46 -13.72
N TRP A 147 -11.10 -23.47 -13.26
CA TRP A 147 -12.56 -23.50 -13.28
C TRP A 147 -13.09 -23.74 -14.70
N LYS A 148 -12.59 -23.00 -15.70
CA LYS A 148 -13.01 -23.17 -17.11
C LYS A 148 -12.74 -24.58 -17.62
N GLN A 149 -11.56 -25.15 -17.37
CA GLN A 149 -11.20 -26.51 -17.76
C GLN A 149 -12.11 -27.54 -17.09
N GLN A 150 -12.41 -27.40 -15.80
CA GLN A 150 -13.31 -28.30 -15.07
C GLN A 150 -14.74 -28.25 -15.65
N ARG A 151 -15.26 -27.06 -15.94
CA ARG A 151 -16.58 -26.89 -16.56
C ARG A 151 -16.65 -27.54 -17.94
N GLN A 152 -15.64 -27.31 -18.76
CA GLN A 152 -15.55 -27.91 -20.12
C GLN A 152 -15.48 -29.43 -20.06
N GLN A 153 -14.71 -30.01 -19.14
CA GLN A 153 -14.66 -31.49 -18.94
C GLN A 153 -16.01 -32.07 -18.52
N GLN A 154 -16.83 -31.27 -17.84
CA GLN A 154 -18.20 -31.66 -17.46
C GLN A 154 -19.26 -31.38 -18.55
N GLY A 155 -18.86 -30.82 -19.69
CA GLY A 155 -19.77 -30.37 -20.77
C GLY A 155 -20.69 -29.23 -20.36
N LYS A 156 -20.29 -28.40 -19.40
CA LYS A 156 -21.04 -27.27 -18.88
C LYS A 156 -20.54 -25.92 -19.47
N PRO A 157 -21.41 -24.89 -19.56
CA PRO A 157 -21.00 -23.54 -19.95
C PRO A 157 -19.93 -22.99 -19.01
N ALA A 158 -19.01 -22.17 -19.54
CA ALA A 158 -17.89 -21.60 -18.81
C ALA A 158 -17.67 -20.11 -19.17
N ASP A 159 -18.79 -19.35 -19.28
CA ASP A 159 -18.81 -17.99 -19.84
C ASP A 159 -18.92 -16.89 -18.76
N ASN A 160 -19.50 -17.19 -17.60
CA ASN A 160 -19.81 -16.21 -16.56
C ASN A 160 -19.11 -16.54 -15.24
N PRO A 161 -17.77 -16.46 -15.18
CA PRO A 161 -17.05 -16.69 -13.91
C PRO A 161 -17.33 -15.57 -12.92
N ASN A 162 -17.44 -15.94 -11.63
CA ASN A 162 -17.52 -14.97 -10.54
C ASN A 162 -16.50 -15.29 -9.44
N ILE A 163 -16.20 -14.28 -8.62
CA ILE A 163 -15.29 -14.38 -7.48
C ILE A 163 -15.93 -13.76 -6.26
N VAL A 164 -15.85 -14.43 -5.11
CA VAL A 164 -16.40 -13.94 -3.84
C VAL A 164 -15.29 -13.30 -3.01
N MET A 165 -15.54 -12.10 -2.53
CA MET A 165 -14.55 -11.33 -1.74
C MET A 165 -15.22 -10.33 -0.80
N SER A 166 -14.46 -9.85 0.18
CA SER A 166 -14.90 -8.77 1.07
C SER A 166 -14.97 -7.43 0.32
N SER A 167 -15.90 -6.55 0.69
CA SER A 167 -15.86 -5.15 0.23
C SER A 167 -14.64 -4.37 0.76
N ALA A 168 -13.85 -4.96 1.67
CA ALA A 168 -12.59 -4.40 2.17
C ALA A 168 -11.37 -4.80 1.34
N VAL A 169 -11.53 -5.40 0.15
CA VAL A 169 -10.42 -5.74 -0.75
C VAL A 169 -9.66 -4.50 -1.21
N GLN A 170 -8.40 -4.71 -1.56
CA GLN A 170 -7.59 -3.69 -2.21
C GLN A 170 -7.95 -3.61 -3.69
N VAL A 171 -7.85 -2.42 -4.30
CA VAL A 171 -8.26 -2.14 -5.70
C VAL A 171 -7.65 -3.09 -6.74
N CYS A 172 -6.53 -3.77 -6.44
CA CYS A 172 -5.96 -4.76 -7.34
C CYS A 172 -6.90 -5.95 -7.62
N TRP A 173 -7.79 -6.28 -6.69
CA TRP A 173 -8.80 -7.31 -6.87
C TRP A 173 -9.88 -6.88 -7.85
N GLU A 174 -10.39 -5.64 -7.73
CA GLU A 174 -11.31 -5.06 -8.71
C GLU A 174 -10.67 -4.99 -10.10
N LYS A 175 -9.38 -4.55 -10.17
CA LYS A 175 -8.66 -4.55 -11.43
C LYS A 175 -8.56 -5.94 -12.05
N ALA A 176 -8.19 -6.95 -11.26
CA ALA A 176 -8.09 -8.33 -11.74
C ALA A 176 -9.44 -8.85 -12.24
N ALA A 177 -10.52 -8.60 -11.49
CA ALA A 177 -11.88 -9.01 -11.87
C ALA A 177 -12.31 -8.35 -13.19
N ARG A 178 -12.15 -7.03 -13.32
CA ARG A 178 -12.52 -6.29 -14.53
C ARG A 178 -11.65 -6.64 -15.75
N TYR A 179 -10.32 -6.76 -15.56
CA TYR A 179 -9.42 -7.09 -16.67
C TYR A 179 -9.62 -8.51 -17.21
N PHE A 180 -10.05 -9.40 -16.33
CA PHE A 180 -10.29 -10.80 -16.71
C PHE A 180 -11.77 -11.13 -16.88
N GLU A 181 -12.66 -10.13 -16.91
CA GLU A 181 -14.11 -10.33 -17.14
C GLU A 181 -14.69 -11.35 -16.15
N ILE A 182 -14.52 -11.11 -14.86
CA ILE A 182 -15.01 -11.91 -13.74
C ILE A 182 -16.02 -11.07 -12.97
N GLU A 183 -17.20 -11.60 -12.70
CA GLU A 183 -18.21 -10.95 -11.87
C GLU A 183 -17.73 -10.88 -10.41
N GLU A 184 -17.81 -9.70 -9.82
CA GLU A 184 -17.46 -9.44 -8.42
C GLU A 184 -18.66 -9.69 -7.52
N LYS A 185 -18.54 -10.62 -6.56
CA LYS A 185 -19.54 -10.85 -5.51
C LYS A 185 -18.99 -10.42 -4.17
N TYR A 186 -19.61 -9.41 -3.57
CA TYR A 186 -19.10 -8.79 -2.34
C TYR A 186 -19.87 -9.24 -1.11
N VAL A 187 -19.11 -9.63 -0.07
CA VAL A 187 -19.57 -9.64 1.31
C VAL A 187 -19.28 -8.27 1.91
N ASN A 188 -20.32 -7.51 2.19
CA ASN A 188 -20.17 -6.12 2.61
C ASN A 188 -19.70 -5.99 4.07
N CYS A 189 -18.82 -5.03 4.33
CA CYS A 189 -18.51 -4.58 5.67
C CYS A 189 -19.77 -3.97 6.34
N THR A 190 -19.84 -4.09 7.66
CA THR A 190 -20.86 -3.44 8.47
C THR A 190 -20.22 -2.42 9.41
N ARG A 191 -21.01 -1.65 10.13
CA ARG A 191 -20.49 -0.70 11.13
C ARG A 191 -19.65 -1.33 12.24
N THR A 192 -19.84 -2.63 12.48
CA THR A 192 -19.18 -3.39 13.55
C THR A 192 -18.31 -4.54 13.06
N ARG A 193 -18.38 -4.88 11.77
CA ARG A 193 -17.61 -5.97 11.15
C ARG A 193 -16.89 -5.46 9.91
N PHE A 194 -15.57 -5.46 9.94
CA PHE A 194 -14.69 -4.93 8.87
C PHE A 194 -13.95 -6.03 8.11
N VAL A 195 -14.39 -7.27 8.25
CA VAL A 195 -13.85 -8.48 7.62
C VAL A 195 -14.96 -9.23 6.93
N ILE A 196 -14.59 -10.17 6.05
CA ILE A 196 -15.56 -11.07 5.41
C ILE A 196 -16.34 -11.88 6.46
N ASP A 197 -17.65 -12.07 6.23
CA ASP A 197 -18.42 -13.05 6.99
C ASP A 197 -18.26 -14.41 6.31
N PRO A 198 -17.77 -15.45 7.01
CA PRO A 198 -17.55 -16.76 6.42
C PRO A 198 -18.83 -17.41 5.88
N LYS A 199 -19.96 -17.24 6.55
CA LYS A 199 -21.24 -17.82 6.13
C LYS A 199 -21.78 -17.13 4.88
N GLU A 200 -21.84 -15.78 4.90
CA GLU A 200 -22.26 -14.99 3.73
C GLU A 200 -21.37 -15.30 2.52
N ALA A 201 -20.03 -15.43 2.71
CA ALA A 201 -19.10 -15.74 1.64
C ALA A 201 -19.42 -17.10 0.98
N VAL A 202 -19.66 -18.12 1.78
CA VAL A 202 -19.96 -19.47 1.27
C VAL A 202 -21.39 -19.56 0.70
N GLU A 203 -22.32 -18.73 1.16
CA GLU A 203 -23.68 -18.62 0.60
C GLU A 203 -23.71 -17.95 -0.77
N LEU A 204 -22.82 -17.01 -1.04
CA LEU A 204 -22.67 -16.34 -2.34
C LEU A 204 -22.05 -17.23 -3.42
N CYS A 205 -21.44 -18.36 -3.04
CA CYS A 205 -20.82 -19.28 -3.99
C CYS A 205 -21.86 -20.05 -4.81
N ASP A 206 -21.61 -20.16 -6.10
CA ASP A 206 -22.37 -20.98 -7.04
C ASP A 206 -21.43 -21.79 -7.95
N GLU A 207 -21.98 -22.44 -8.97
CA GLU A 207 -21.21 -23.22 -9.94
C GLU A 207 -20.29 -22.40 -10.84
N ASN A 208 -20.44 -21.09 -10.87
CA ASN A 208 -19.60 -20.16 -11.61
C ASN A 208 -18.50 -19.52 -10.76
N THR A 209 -18.46 -19.82 -9.47
CA THR A 209 -17.46 -19.26 -8.54
C THR A 209 -16.10 -19.89 -8.78
N ILE A 210 -15.13 -19.07 -9.19
CA ILE A 210 -13.75 -19.51 -9.42
C ILE A 210 -12.94 -19.63 -8.12
N GLY A 211 -13.37 -18.94 -7.06
CA GLY A 211 -12.73 -18.97 -5.74
C GLY A 211 -13.29 -17.92 -4.79
N ILE A 212 -12.92 -18.07 -3.51
CA ILE A 212 -13.11 -17.06 -2.46
C ILE A 212 -11.76 -16.42 -2.17
N VAL A 213 -11.77 -15.10 -1.99
CA VAL A 213 -10.61 -14.34 -1.52
C VAL A 213 -10.75 -14.10 -0.02
N ALA A 214 -9.75 -14.51 0.74
CA ALA A 214 -9.63 -14.19 2.16
C ALA A 214 -8.38 -13.35 2.40
N ILE A 215 -8.49 -12.28 3.18
CA ILE A 215 -7.41 -11.31 3.37
C ILE A 215 -6.74 -11.52 4.72
N LEU A 216 -5.45 -11.79 4.72
CA LEU A 216 -4.64 -11.83 5.94
C LEU A 216 -4.03 -10.43 6.20
N GLY A 217 -4.85 -9.56 6.77
CA GLY A 217 -4.49 -8.17 7.05
C GLY A 217 -5.10 -7.18 6.09
N THR A 218 -6.36 -6.79 6.35
CA THR A 218 -7.08 -5.82 5.54
C THR A 218 -6.40 -4.45 5.53
N THR A 219 -6.48 -3.75 4.41
CA THR A 219 -5.88 -2.42 4.26
C THR A 219 -6.51 -1.40 5.22
N TYR A 220 -7.78 -1.56 5.59
CA TYR A 220 -8.52 -0.62 6.44
C TYR A 220 -8.14 -0.72 7.90
N THR A 221 -8.27 -1.90 8.49
CA THR A 221 -8.12 -2.10 9.95
C THR A 221 -6.99 -3.06 10.32
N GLY A 222 -6.35 -3.68 9.32
CA GLY A 222 -5.32 -4.69 9.54
C GLY A 222 -5.83 -6.05 10.00
N ALA A 223 -7.14 -6.22 10.15
CA ALA A 223 -7.75 -7.43 10.68
C ALA A 223 -7.47 -8.64 9.79
N TYR A 224 -7.31 -9.80 10.40
CA TYR A 224 -7.19 -11.09 9.71
C TYR A 224 -8.58 -11.69 9.50
N GLU A 225 -8.91 -12.06 8.27
CA GLU A 225 -10.12 -12.78 7.94
C GLU A 225 -10.00 -14.26 8.32
N ASP A 226 -11.09 -14.86 8.75
CA ASP A 226 -11.10 -16.25 9.24
C ASP A 226 -11.11 -17.26 8.09
N VAL A 227 -9.91 -17.50 7.54
CA VAL A 227 -9.67 -18.43 6.43
C VAL A 227 -10.13 -19.86 6.78
N LYS A 228 -9.89 -20.26 8.03
CA LYS A 228 -10.26 -21.61 8.49
C LYS A 228 -11.76 -21.78 8.53
N ALA A 229 -12.49 -20.84 9.09
CA ALA A 229 -13.96 -20.91 9.13
C ALA A 229 -14.58 -20.98 7.72
N ILE A 230 -14.06 -20.20 6.76
CA ILE A 230 -14.49 -20.28 5.36
C ILE A 230 -14.25 -21.68 4.81
N SER A 231 -13.05 -22.24 5.02
CA SER A 231 -12.71 -23.59 4.53
C SER A 231 -13.59 -24.68 5.16
N ASP A 232 -13.80 -24.63 6.48
CA ASP A 232 -14.59 -25.61 7.20
C ASP A 232 -16.06 -25.64 6.68
N LEU A 233 -16.63 -24.45 6.45
CA LEU A 233 -17.98 -24.33 5.85
C LEU A 233 -18.04 -24.85 4.40
N LEU A 234 -17.00 -24.63 3.59
CA LEU A 234 -16.93 -25.19 2.24
C LEU A 234 -16.85 -26.71 2.27
N VAL A 235 -16.06 -27.27 3.20
CA VAL A 235 -15.97 -28.75 3.40
C VAL A 235 -17.30 -29.31 3.86
N GLU A 236 -17.98 -28.69 4.82
CA GLU A 236 -19.30 -29.11 5.30
C GLU A 236 -20.34 -29.14 4.16
N LYS A 237 -20.34 -28.12 3.31
CA LYS A 237 -21.20 -28.03 2.12
C LYS A 237 -20.73 -28.91 0.95
N LYS A 238 -19.62 -29.65 1.09
CA LYS A 238 -19.00 -30.45 0.02
C LYS A 238 -18.72 -29.63 -1.24
N SER A 239 -18.35 -28.36 -1.08
CA SER A 239 -18.00 -27.44 -2.15
C SER A 239 -16.52 -27.57 -2.50
N ASP A 240 -16.20 -27.61 -3.81
CA ASP A 240 -14.82 -27.64 -4.31
C ASP A 240 -14.29 -26.23 -4.65
N VAL A 241 -15.00 -25.18 -4.26
CA VAL A 241 -14.56 -23.79 -4.45
C VAL A 241 -13.25 -23.58 -3.68
N PRO A 242 -12.18 -23.13 -4.36
CA PRO A 242 -10.89 -22.91 -3.72
C PRO A 242 -10.84 -21.56 -2.98
N ILE A 243 -9.92 -21.46 -2.05
CA ILE A 243 -9.58 -20.20 -1.37
C ILE A 243 -8.22 -19.71 -1.86
N HIS A 244 -8.16 -18.45 -2.25
CA HIS A 244 -6.91 -17.69 -2.36
C HIS A 244 -6.75 -16.80 -1.14
N VAL A 245 -5.57 -16.82 -0.52
CA VAL A 245 -5.28 -15.93 0.61
C VAL A 245 -4.43 -14.75 0.14
N ASP A 246 -5.02 -13.56 0.21
CA ASP A 246 -4.27 -12.32 0.04
C ASP A 246 -3.52 -12.00 1.34
N ALA A 247 -2.31 -12.50 1.44
CA ALA A 247 -1.41 -12.27 2.55
C ALA A 247 -0.38 -11.16 2.24
N ALA A 248 -0.73 -10.21 1.35
CA ALA A 248 0.18 -9.16 0.90
C ALA A 248 0.93 -8.48 2.05
N SER A 249 0.24 -8.21 3.15
CA SER A 249 0.84 -7.63 4.35
C SER A 249 1.07 -8.68 5.45
N GLY A 250 0.08 -9.55 5.71
CA GLY A 250 0.10 -10.47 6.84
C GLY A 250 1.05 -11.67 6.69
N GLY A 251 1.41 -12.04 5.45
CA GLY A 251 2.23 -13.23 5.20
C GLY A 251 3.64 -13.20 5.82
N PHE A 252 4.19 -12.02 6.08
CA PHE A 252 5.44 -11.85 6.83
C PHE A 252 5.23 -11.36 8.26
N VAL A 253 3.98 -11.31 8.76
CA VAL A 253 3.66 -10.92 10.15
C VAL A 253 3.11 -12.12 10.91
N ALA A 254 2.00 -12.69 10.48
CA ALA A 254 1.29 -13.75 11.18
C ALA A 254 2.15 -14.98 11.52
N PRO A 255 3.02 -15.52 10.62
CA PRO A 255 3.87 -16.66 10.95
C PRO A 255 4.82 -16.43 12.12
N PHE A 256 5.13 -15.18 12.44
CA PHE A 256 6.10 -14.82 13.48
C PHE A 256 5.45 -14.33 14.77
N VAL A 257 4.27 -13.73 14.68
CA VAL A 257 3.54 -13.16 15.83
C VAL A 257 2.50 -14.14 16.37
N VAL A 258 1.78 -14.82 15.49
CA VAL A 258 0.71 -15.78 15.84
C VAL A 258 0.88 -17.08 15.05
N PRO A 259 1.95 -17.84 15.26
CA PRO A 259 2.32 -19.01 14.45
C PRO A 259 1.26 -20.12 14.43
N ASP A 260 0.42 -20.18 15.46
CA ASP A 260 -0.63 -21.18 15.59
C ASP A 260 -1.91 -20.82 14.79
N LEU A 261 -2.00 -19.59 14.24
CA LEU A 261 -3.14 -19.21 13.41
C LEU A 261 -3.15 -20.01 12.10
N GLU A 262 -4.22 -20.75 11.84
CA GLU A 262 -4.39 -21.54 10.62
C GLU A 262 -5.03 -20.68 9.52
N TRP A 263 -4.24 -20.24 8.57
CA TRP A 263 -4.66 -19.41 7.45
C TRP A 263 -4.00 -19.80 6.12
N ASP A 264 -2.94 -20.60 6.17
CA ASP A 264 -2.06 -20.98 5.07
C ASP A 264 -2.41 -22.37 4.52
N PHE A 265 -1.44 -23.04 3.88
CA PHE A 265 -1.67 -24.36 3.31
C PHE A 265 -1.97 -25.48 4.32
N ARG A 266 -1.97 -25.21 5.63
CA ARG A 266 -2.56 -26.12 6.63
C ARG A 266 -4.08 -26.20 6.48
N VAL A 267 -4.70 -25.17 5.93
CA VAL A 267 -6.15 -25.12 5.67
C VAL A 267 -6.47 -25.80 4.34
N GLU A 268 -7.42 -26.74 4.34
CA GLU A 268 -7.67 -27.66 3.22
C GLU A 268 -7.96 -26.95 1.89
N ARG A 269 -8.84 -25.94 1.89
CA ARG A 269 -9.31 -25.26 0.68
C ARG A 269 -8.39 -24.15 0.18
N VAL A 270 -7.31 -23.83 0.89
CA VAL A 270 -6.33 -22.86 0.43
C VAL A 270 -5.46 -23.45 -0.67
N VAL A 271 -5.54 -22.89 -1.86
CA VAL A 271 -4.82 -23.37 -3.05
C VAL A 271 -3.69 -22.44 -3.50
N SER A 272 -3.79 -21.17 -3.19
CA SER A 272 -2.77 -20.16 -3.53
C SER A 272 -2.72 -19.04 -2.52
N ILE A 273 -1.54 -18.43 -2.39
CA ILE A 273 -1.25 -17.34 -1.46
C ILE A 273 -0.35 -16.33 -2.16
N ASN A 274 -0.66 -15.04 -2.06
CA ASN A 274 0.29 -13.99 -2.42
C ASN A 274 0.84 -13.27 -1.19
N VAL A 275 2.06 -12.75 -1.30
CA VAL A 275 2.68 -11.91 -0.27
C VAL A 275 3.56 -10.83 -0.92
N SER A 276 3.58 -9.62 -0.36
CA SER A 276 4.49 -8.55 -0.79
C SER A 276 5.81 -8.63 -0.03
N GLY A 277 6.89 -8.91 -0.76
CA GLY A 277 8.24 -8.84 -0.20
C GLY A 277 8.61 -7.41 0.21
N HIS A 278 8.08 -6.42 -0.52
CA HIS A 278 8.35 -5.00 -0.28
C HIS A 278 7.51 -4.35 0.83
N LYS A 279 6.69 -5.14 1.56
CA LYS A 279 6.00 -4.70 2.78
C LYS A 279 6.76 -5.26 4.00
N TYR A 280 6.13 -6.11 4.76
CA TYR A 280 6.77 -6.75 5.93
C TYR A 280 7.79 -7.85 5.57
N GLY A 281 8.01 -8.11 4.26
CA GLY A 281 9.19 -8.86 3.79
C GLY A 281 10.48 -8.05 3.87
N LEU A 282 10.39 -6.75 4.21
CA LEU A 282 11.49 -5.84 4.52
C LEU A 282 12.45 -5.58 3.35
N VAL A 283 11.90 -5.54 2.12
CA VAL A 283 12.65 -5.21 0.89
C VAL A 283 12.07 -3.92 0.31
N TYR A 284 12.89 -3.11 -0.34
CA TYR A 284 12.43 -1.94 -1.09
C TYR A 284 11.41 -2.29 -2.19
N PRO A 285 10.55 -1.33 -2.62
CA PRO A 285 9.48 -1.56 -3.59
C PRO A 285 9.93 -2.32 -4.85
N GLY A 286 9.07 -3.21 -5.36
CA GLY A 286 9.29 -3.91 -6.61
C GLY A 286 9.38 -5.43 -6.51
N VAL A 287 8.93 -6.05 -5.40
CA VAL A 287 8.85 -7.51 -5.26
C VAL A 287 7.61 -7.97 -4.52
N GLY A 288 6.94 -8.96 -5.10
CA GLY A 288 5.91 -9.77 -4.50
C GLY A 288 6.13 -11.23 -4.84
N TRP A 289 5.40 -12.10 -4.19
CA TRP A 289 5.48 -13.54 -4.36
C TRP A 289 4.08 -14.13 -4.47
N VAL A 290 3.92 -15.12 -5.32
CA VAL A 290 2.76 -15.99 -5.36
C VAL A 290 3.21 -17.43 -5.21
N VAL A 291 2.48 -18.18 -4.39
CA VAL A 291 2.73 -19.59 -4.12
C VAL A 291 1.43 -20.37 -4.33
N TRP A 292 1.49 -21.50 -5.02
CA TRP A 292 0.41 -22.45 -5.15
C TRP A 292 0.73 -23.70 -4.35
N ARG A 293 -0.31 -24.32 -3.82
CA ARG A 293 -0.23 -25.60 -3.07
C ARG A 293 0.49 -26.68 -3.86
N SER A 294 0.19 -26.78 -5.16
CA SER A 294 0.82 -27.73 -6.09
C SER A 294 0.68 -27.26 -7.54
N SER A 295 1.37 -27.93 -8.45
CA SER A 295 1.30 -27.68 -9.89
C SER A 295 -0.11 -27.91 -10.49
N GLU A 296 -0.98 -28.65 -9.82
CA GLU A 296 -2.39 -28.84 -10.19
C GLU A 296 -3.15 -27.50 -10.22
N TYR A 297 -2.77 -26.55 -9.37
CA TYR A 297 -3.43 -25.25 -9.27
C TYR A 297 -2.82 -24.17 -10.18
N LEU A 298 -1.79 -24.51 -10.95
CA LEU A 298 -1.23 -23.65 -12.00
C LEU A 298 -1.38 -24.35 -13.37
N PRO A 299 -2.45 -24.08 -14.12
CA PRO A 299 -2.72 -24.71 -15.42
C PRO A 299 -1.54 -24.57 -16.40
N LYS A 300 -1.21 -25.67 -17.09
CA LYS A 300 -0.04 -25.73 -17.98
C LYS A 300 -0.11 -24.77 -19.17
N ASP A 301 -1.32 -24.40 -19.61
CA ASP A 301 -1.54 -23.44 -20.69
C ASP A 301 -1.22 -21.99 -20.32
N LEU A 302 -0.96 -21.71 -19.05
CA LEU A 302 -0.41 -20.44 -18.57
C LEU A 302 1.12 -20.42 -18.49
N ILE A 303 1.78 -21.55 -18.76
CA ILE A 303 3.24 -21.69 -18.72
C ILE A 303 3.75 -21.64 -20.15
N PHE A 304 4.57 -20.64 -20.47
CA PHE A 304 5.15 -20.43 -21.79
C PHE A 304 6.56 -20.95 -21.82
N ASN A 305 6.88 -21.75 -22.84
CA ASN A 305 8.25 -22.21 -23.09
C ASN A 305 8.94 -21.22 -24.02
N ILE A 306 10.14 -20.82 -23.65
CA ILE A 306 10.95 -19.81 -24.34
C ILE A 306 12.29 -20.47 -24.69
N ASN A 307 12.78 -20.30 -25.90
CA ASN A 307 14.03 -20.92 -26.38
C ASN A 307 14.99 -19.96 -27.10
N TYR A 308 14.63 -18.70 -27.26
CA TYR A 308 15.44 -17.74 -28.00
C TYR A 308 16.47 -16.98 -27.16
N LEU A 309 16.53 -17.26 -25.86
CA LEU A 309 17.53 -16.73 -24.91
C LEU A 309 18.68 -17.72 -24.64
N GLY A 310 18.91 -18.69 -25.55
CA GLY A 310 20.02 -19.62 -25.46
C GLY A 310 19.65 -21.01 -24.94
N ALA A 311 18.71 -21.11 -24.01
CA ALA A 311 18.19 -22.38 -23.46
C ALA A 311 16.67 -22.41 -23.43
N GLU A 312 16.10 -23.63 -23.31
CA GLU A 312 14.67 -23.78 -23.01
C GLU A 312 14.38 -23.37 -21.57
N GLN A 313 13.54 -22.38 -21.39
CA GLN A 313 13.09 -21.93 -20.08
C GLN A 313 11.60 -21.68 -20.05
N THR A 314 11.02 -21.73 -18.87
CA THR A 314 9.58 -21.52 -18.67
C THR A 314 9.32 -20.16 -18.04
N SER A 315 8.27 -19.46 -18.51
CA SER A 315 7.79 -18.23 -17.94
C SER A 315 6.28 -18.26 -17.81
N PHE A 316 5.76 -17.73 -16.70
CA PHE A 316 4.32 -17.55 -16.47
C PHE A 316 3.99 -16.20 -15.80
N THR A 317 4.98 -15.33 -15.61
CA THR A 317 4.79 -13.97 -15.10
C THR A 317 4.23 -13.04 -16.17
N LEU A 318 3.48 -12.01 -15.78
CA LEU A 318 2.94 -11.02 -16.73
C LEU A 318 4.04 -10.20 -17.37
N ASN A 319 5.08 -9.85 -16.60
CA ASN A 319 6.24 -9.14 -17.11
C ASN A 319 7.30 -10.12 -17.61
N PHE A 320 7.88 -9.82 -18.77
CA PHE A 320 8.97 -10.59 -19.34
C PHE A 320 10.31 -10.12 -18.76
N SER A 321 10.82 -8.98 -19.21
CA SER A 321 12.03 -8.38 -18.64
C SER A 321 11.75 -7.76 -17.28
N LYS A 322 12.59 -8.07 -16.30
CA LYS A 322 12.49 -7.54 -14.92
C LYS A 322 13.84 -7.59 -14.22
N GLY A 323 14.09 -6.62 -13.35
CA GLY A 323 15.34 -6.53 -12.59
C GLY A 323 15.46 -7.63 -11.54
N ALA A 324 16.70 -8.04 -11.25
CA ALA A 324 17.02 -9.04 -10.23
C ALA A 324 17.18 -8.46 -8.81
N SER A 325 17.39 -7.15 -8.69
CA SER A 325 17.78 -6.48 -7.44
C SER A 325 16.90 -6.83 -6.26
N GLN A 326 15.57 -6.75 -6.42
CA GLN A 326 14.62 -6.99 -5.33
C GLN A 326 14.58 -8.45 -4.90
N VAL A 327 14.78 -9.39 -5.83
CA VAL A 327 14.89 -10.83 -5.51
C VAL A 327 16.14 -11.09 -4.67
N ILE A 328 17.26 -10.47 -5.03
CA ILE A 328 18.52 -10.54 -4.26
C ILE A 328 18.33 -9.92 -2.88
N GLY A 329 17.70 -8.75 -2.80
CA GLY A 329 17.34 -8.10 -1.54
C GLY A 329 16.45 -8.98 -0.65
N GLN A 330 15.46 -9.67 -1.24
CA GLN A 330 14.60 -10.60 -0.50
C GLN A 330 15.40 -11.78 0.06
N TYR A 331 16.29 -12.36 -0.73
CA TYR A 331 17.12 -13.47 -0.26
C TYR A 331 18.03 -13.03 0.89
N TYR A 332 18.66 -11.84 0.75
CA TYR A 332 19.46 -11.25 1.81
C TYR A 332 18.66 -11.17 3.13
N GLN A 333 17.46 -10.60 3.08
CA GLN A 333 16.60 -10.47 4.27
C GLN A 333 16.25 -11.83 4.88
N LEU A 334 15.90 -12.81 4.04
CA LEU A 334 15.52 -14.14 4.52
C LEU A 334 16.68 -14.84 5.25
N ILE A 335 17.91 -14.78 4.72
CA ILE A 335 19.08 -15.43 5.33
C ILE A 335 19.69 -14.60 6.47
N ARG A 336 19.70 -13.25 6.33
CA ARG A 336 20.28 -12.34 7.34
C ARG A 336 19.46 -12.32 8.63
N LEU A 337 18.17 -12.24 8.51
CA LEU A 337 17.27 -12.17 9.67
C LEU A 337 16.90 -13.56 10.19
N GLY A 338 16.68 -14.51 9.29
CA GLY A 338 16.12 -15.80 9.65
C GLY A 338 14.79 -15.68 10.39
N LYS A 339 14.22 -16.78 10.83
CA LYS A 339 12.95 -16.78 11.60
C LYS A 339 13.05 -16.00 12.91
N ALA A 340 14.21 -16.02 13.57
CA ALA A 340 14.41 -15.31 14.83
C ALA A 340 14.39 -13.79 14.66
N GLY A 341 15.11 -13.27 13.67
CA GLY A 341 15.14 -11.83 13.37
C GLY A 341 13.77 -11.31 12.95
N TYR A 342 13.07 -11.97 12.03
CA TYR A 342 11.70 -11.62 11.66
C TYR A 342 10.77 -11.62 12.86
N ARG A 343 10.82 -12.64 13.73
CA ARG A 343 10.02 -12.69 14.96
C ARG A 343 10.28 -11.50 15.87
N HIS A 344 11.54 -11.18 16.13
CA HIS A 344 11.90 -10.04 16.98
C HIS A 344 11.38 -8.72 16.40
N ILE A 345 11.55 -8.49 15.10
CA ILE A 345 11.07 -7.29 14.43
C ILE A 345 9.54 -7.23 14.52
N MET A 346 8.83 -8.24 14.06
CA MET A 346 7.35 -8.22 14.01
C MET A 346 6.72 -8.11 15.39
N CYS A 347 7.27 -8.77 16.40
CA CYS A 347 6.82 -8.61 17.79
C CYS A 347 7.06 -7.18 18.31
N ASN A 348 8.18 -6.54 17.96
CA ASN A 348 8.45 -5.16 18.37
C ASN A 348 7.49 -4.18 17.69
N LEU A 349 7.18 -4.38 16.40
CA LEU A 349 6.19 -3.57 15.69
C LEU A 349 4.80 -3.71 16.32
N THR A 350 4.39 -4.94 16.65
CA THR A 350 3.12 -5.20 17.34
C THR A 350 3.06 -4.48 18.69
N LYS A 351 4.12 -4.59 19.51
CA LYS A 351 4.19 -3.89 20.81
C LYS A 351 4.15 -2.36 20.65
N THR A 352 4.76 -1.82 19.59
CA THR A 352 4.71 -0.38 19.30
C THR A 352 3.31 0.05 18.86
N ALA A 353 2.61 -0.78 18.06
CA ALA A 353 1.22 -0.54 17.69
C ALA A 353 0.28 -0.61 18.91
N ASP A 354 0.46 -1.59 19.79
CA ASP A 354 -0.32 -1.70 21.04
C ASP A 354 -0.13 -0.47 21.93
N TYR A 355 1.11 -0.02 22.08
CA TYR A 355 1.38 1.21 22.83
C TYR A 355 0.72 2.44 22.21
N LEU A 356 0.83 2.61 20.89
CA LEU A 356 0.19 3.71 20.18
C LEU A 356 -1.34 3.66 20.35
N THR A 357 -1.92 2.47 20.30
CA THR A 357 -3.35 2.23 20.53
C THR A 357 -3.78 2.73 21.90
N ASP A 358 -3.03 2.40 22.94
CA ASP A 358 -3.35 2.81 24.32
C ASP A 358 -3.23 4.33 24.52
N GLU A 359 -2.24 4.96 23.90
CA GLU A 359 -2.07 6.41 23.97
C GLU A 359 -3.18 7.15 23.19
N LEU A 360 -3.60 6.63 22.01
CA LEU A 360 -4.71 7.22 21.25
C LEU A 360 -6.05 7.09 21.99
N ARG A 361 -6.29 5.96 22.69
CA ARG A 361 -7.46 5.83 23.59
C ARG A 361 -7.46 6.88 24.70
N LYS A 362 -6.30 7.15 25.33
CA LYS A 362 -6.17 8.21 26.34
C LYS A 362 -6.44 9.61 25.78
N LEU A 363 -6.22 9.82 24.49
CA LEU A 363 -6.55 11.05 23.79
C LEU A 363 -8.02 11.12 23.35
N GLY A 364 -8.84 10.10 23.64
CA GLY A 364 -10.28 10.08 23.33
C GLY A 364 -10.63 9.56 21.94
N PHE A 365 -9.69 8.94 21.22
CA PHE A 365 -9.99 8.32 19.93
C PHE A 365 -10.64 6.93 20.09
N VAL A 366 -11.56 6.61 19.19
CA VAL A 366 -12.12 5.27 19.03
C VAL A 366 -11.18 4.45 18.17
N ILE A 367 -10.74 3.30 18.68
CA ILE A 367 -9.86 2.39 17.96
C ILE A 367 -10.68 1.36 17.19
N MET A 368 -10.34 1.18 15.92
CA MET A 368 -11.03 0.29 14.98
C MET A 368 -10.20 -0.96 14.64
N SER A 369 -8.90 -0.95 14.91
CA SER A 369 -8.00 -2.11 14.73
C SER A 369 -7.95 -2.96 15.99
N GLU A 370 -7.67 -4.27 15.81
CA GLU A 370 -7.40 -5.16 16.94
C GLU A 370 -5.91 -5.11 17.32
N GLY A 371 -5.60 -5.27 18.61
CA GLY A 371 -4.24 -5.31 19.13
C GLY A 371 -3.74 -6.72 19.41
N HIS A 372 -2.57 -6.79 20.06
CA HIS A 372 -1.98 -8.03 20.61
C HIS A 372 -1.75 -9.13 19.57
N GLY A 373 -1.38 -8.74 18.36
CA GLY A 373 -1.07 -9.67 17.27
C GLY A 373 -2.28 -10.25 16.54
N LYS A 374 -3.51 -9.87 16.89
CA LYS A 374 -4.74 -10.31 16.20
C LYS A 374 -4.96 -9.59 14.86
N SER A 375 -4.11 -8.62 14.53
CA SER A 375 -4.10 -7.88 13.28
C SER A 375 -2.67 -7.50 12.90
N LEU A 376 -2.53 -6.84 11.76
CA LEU A 376 -1.26 -6.21 11.36
C LEU A 376 -0.79 -5.18 12.41
N PRO A 377 0.51 -4.89 12.51
CA PRO A 377 1.03 -3.83 13.35
C PRO A 377 0.68 -2.45 12.77
N LEU A 378 -0.57 -2.06 12.92
CA LEU A 378 -1.12 -0.76 12.55
C LEU A 378 -2.18 -0.32 13.56
N VAL A 379 -2.50 0.96 13.57
CA VAL A 379 -3.58 1.49 14.39
C VAL A 379 -4.55 2.25 13.48
N ALA A 380 -5.77 1.73 13.38
CA ALA A 380 -6.89 2.38 12.72
C ALA A 380 -7.77 3.02 13.80
N PHE A 381 -8.09 4.31 13.64
CA PHE A 381 -8.79 5.07 14.66
C PHE A 381 -9.62 6.21 14.05
N ARG A 382 -10.57 6.70 14.81
CA ARG A 382 -11.43 7.84 14.44
C ARG A 382 -11.77 8.68 15.66
N PHE A 383 -12.31 9.87 15.43
CA PHE A 383 -12.93 10.62 16.51
C PHE A 383 -14.14 9.88 17.07
N ALA A 384 -14.38 10.03 18.38
CA ALA A 384 -15.61 9.59 18.99
C ALA A 384 -16.80 10.39 18.43
N GLY A 385 -17.93 9.74 18.25
CA GLY A 385 -19.17 10.34 17.78
C GLY A 385 -20.28 10.22 18.83
N LYS A 386 -21.49 10.63 18.48
CA LYS A 386 -22.65 10.56 19.38
C LYS A 386 -22.96 9.14 19.88
N GLU A 387 -22.65 8.13 19.08
CA GLU A 387 -22.85 6.72 19.43
C GLU A 387 -21.93 6.25 20.59
N GLU A 388 -20.78 6.94 20.79
CA GLU A 388 -19.84 6.68 21.87
C GLU A 388 -20.00 7.62 23.07
N GLY A 389 -21.11 8.39 23.13
CA GLY A 389 -21.45 9.26 24.26
C GLY A 389 -20.94 10.69 24.17
N GLU A 390 -20.41 11.10 23.01
CA GLU A 390 -20.14 12.50 22.75
C GLU A 390 -21.45 13.30 22.66
N THR A 391 -21.56 14.35 23.44
CA THR A 391 -22.77 15.17 23.49
C THR A 391 -22.90 16.13 22.33
N GLU A 392 -21.76 16.51 21.73
CA GLU A 392 -21.69 17.44 20.61
C GLU A 392 -20.93 16.84 19.44
N GLU A 393 -21.40 17.10 18.21
CA GLU A 393 -20.69 16.76 17.00
C GLU A 393 -19.48 17.68 16.82
N LYS A 394 -18.28 17.12 16.67
CA LYS A 394 -17.07 17.90 16.42
C LYS A 394 -17.22 18.72 15.13
N GLU A 395 -16.78 19.97 15.16
CA GLU A 395 -16.79 20.88 14.01
C GLU A 395 -15.73 20.56 12.94
N PHE A 396 -14.90 19.54 13.19
CA PHE A 396 -13.83 19.06 12.33
C PHE A 396 -13.84 17.54 12.27
N ASP A 397 -13.10 16.99 11.31
CA ASP A 397 -13.01 15.55 11.06
C ASP A 397 -11.56 15.05 10.95
N GLU A 398 -11.41 13.75 10.66
CA GLU A 398 -10.13 13.06 10.48
C GLU A 398 -9.28 13.66 9.36
N PHE A 399 -9.92 14.20 8.30
CA PHE A 399 -9.21 14.85 7.20
C PHE A 399 -8.53 16.15 7.65
N ALA A 400 -9.22 16.93 8.50
CA ALA A 400 -8.66 18.14 9.07
C ALA A 400 -7.44 17.82 9.95
N LEU A 401 -7.52 16.78 10.81
CA LEU A 401 -6.39 16.36 11.63
C LEU A 401 -5.22 15.87 10.76
N ALA A 402 -5.48 15.11 9.71
CA ALA A 402 -4.46 14.66 8.77
C ALA A 402 -3.73 15.84 8.11
N HIS A 403 -4.46 16.90 7.75
CA HIS A 403 -3.89 18.12 7.20
C HIS A 403 -2.97 18.85 8.20
N TYR A 404 -3.38 18.98 9.45
CA TYR A 404 -2.56 19.59 10.50
C TYR A 404 -1.28 18.78 10.78
N LEU A 405 -1.38 17.45 10.83
CA LEU A 405 -0.22 16.56 11.00
C LEU A 405 0.75 16.66 9.83
N ARG A 406 0.25 16.90 8.61
CA ARG A 406 1.10 17.10 7.43
C ARG A 406 1.98 18.35 7.57
N SER A 407 1.50 19.42 8.21
CA SER A 407 2.31 20.61 8.50
C SER A 407 3.49 20.33 9.44
N ARG A 408 3.44 19.19 10.17
CA ARG A 408 4.50 18.67 11.03
C ARG A 408 5.39 17.63 10.33
N GLY A 409 5.14 17.37 9.05
CA GLY A 409 5.85 16.39 8.23
C GLY A 409 5.27 14.97 8.27
N TRP A 410 4.24 14.69 9.10
CA TRP A 410 3.63 13.37 9.18
C TRP A 410 2.62 13.17 8.04
N VAL A 411 2.79 12.11 7.28
CA VAL A 411 1.80 11.68 6.28
C VAL A 411 0.98 10.54 6.88
N ILE A 412 -0.21 10.87 7.38
CA ILE A 412 -1.17 9.93 7.95
C ILE A 412 -2.45 10.07 7.14
N PRO A 413 -2.94 9.01 6.47
CA PRO A 413 -4.11 9.11 5.63
C PRO A 413 -5.37 9.20 6.49
N ALA A 414 -6.28 10.08 6.08
CA ALA A 414 -7.68 10.04 6.46
C ALA A 414 -8.49 9.59 5.25
N TYR A 415 -9.45 8.69 5.45
CA TYR A 415 -10.30 8.14 4.40
C TYR A 415 -11.60 7.60 4.97
N THR A 416 -12.53 7.22 4.10
CA THR A 416 -13.76 6.54 4.51
C THR A 416 -13.62 5.03 4.41
N MET A 417 -14.39 4.33 5.22
CA MET A 417 -14.48 2.87 5.17
C MET A 417 -15.00 2.37 3.81
N ALA A 418 -14.96 1.05 3.64
CA ALA A 418 -15.44 0.32 2.48
C ALA A 418 -16.88 0.70 2.09
N PRO A 419 -17.35 0.41 0.85
CA PRO A 419 -18.75 0.58 0.46
C PRO A 419 -19.72 0.04 1.52
N GLU A 420 -20.92 0.62 1.59
CA GLU A 420 -21.97 0.43 2.63
C GLU A 420 -21.61 1.02 4.02
N THR A 421 -20.35 1.23 4.32
CA THR A 421 -19.87 1.92 5.53
C THR A 421 -19.15 3.24 5.23
N GLY A 422 -19.28 3.74 4.00
CA GLY A 422 -18.55 4.90 3.48
C GLY A 422 -18.80 6.23 4.18
N GLN A 423 -19.77 6.32 5.11
CA GLN A 423 -19.96 7.49 5.96
C GLN A 423 -18.99 7.51 7.16
N MET A 424 -18.37 6.38 7.48
CA MET A 424 -17.43 6.26 8.58
C MET A 424 -16.04 6.74 8.12
N LYS A 425 -15.61 7.87 8.65
CA LYS A 425 -14.27 8.42 8.43
C LYS A 425 -13.31 7.82 9.43
N MET A 426 -12.06 7.67 9.04
CA MET A 426 -11.01 7.12 9.90
C MET A 426 -9.62 7.58 9.48
N MET A 427 -8.68 7.39 10.36
CA MET A 427 -7.25 7.51 10.12
C MET A 427 -6.55 6.18 10.36
N ARG A 428 -5.40 5.98 9.72
CA ARG A 428 -4.60 4.78 9.92
C ARG A 428 -3.12 5.11 10.01
N ILE A 429 -2.45 4.55 11.00
CA ILE A 429 -0.99 4.63 11.19
C ILE A 429 -0.42 3.22 11.01
N VAL A 430 0.41 3.03 10.00
CA VAL A 430 1.13 1.78 9.76
C VAL A 430 2.44 1.81 10.54
N VAL A 431 2.66 0.81 11.38
CA VAL A 431 3.90 0.64 12.14
C VAL A 431 4.85 -0.27 11.34
N ARG A 432 5.98 0.32 10.91
CA ARG A 432 6.99 -0.37 10.09
C ARG A 432 8.32 -0.47 10.84
N GLU A 433 9.29 -1.15 10.23
CA GLU A 433 10.61 -1.46 10.78
C GLU A 433 11.38 -0.22 11.27
N ASP A 434 11.20 0.92 10.62
CA ASP A 434 11.86 2.18 10.96
C ASP A 434 11.07 3.07 11.94
N PHE A 435 9.87 2.63 12.37
CA PHE A 435 9.01 3.37 13.30
C PHE A 435 9.32 2.96 14.75
N SER A 436 10.36 3.59 15.32
CA SER A 436 10.80 3.33 16.70
C SER A 436 9.83 3.85 17.75
N ARG A 437 9.96 3.36 18.99
CA ARG A 437 9.20 3.86 20.15
C ARG A 437 9.37 5.37 20.34
N SER A 438 10.58 5.91 20.20
CA SER A 438 10.82 7.36 20.33
C SER A 438 10.11 8.15 19.26
N ARG A 439 10.07 7.66 18.02
CA ARG A 439 9.30 8.29 16.93
C ARG A 439 7.80 8.21 17.19
N CYS A 440 7.31 7.12 17.73
CA CYS A 440 5.93 6.97 18.16
C CYS A 440 5.54 8.01 19.22
N GLU A 441 6.40 8.25 20.22
CA GLU A 441 6.17 9.28 21.25
C GLU A 441 6.15 10.70 20.69
N LEU A 442 7.00 11.00 19.69
CA LEU A 442 6.95 12.28 18.98
C LEU A 442 5.62 12.44 18.23
N LEU A 443 5.19 11.39 17.53
CA LEU A 443 3.91 11.40 16.83
C LEU A 443 2.73 11.63 17.79
N ILE A 444 2.69 10.96 18.93
CA ILE A 444 1.64 11.14 19.94
C ILE A 444 1.58 12.59 20.44
N LYS A 445 2.75 13.19 20.70
CA LYS A 445 2.83 14.61 21.07
C LYS A 445 2.28 15.52 19.97
N ASP A 446 2.61 15.25 18.71
CA ASP A 446 2.13 16.02 17.58
C ASP A 446 0.63 15.81 17.33
N ILE A 447 0.09 14.59 17.48
CA ILE A 447 -1.34 14.33 17.41
C ILE A 447 -2.09 15.15 18.47
N LYS A 448 -1.61 15.12 19.72
CA LYS A 448 -2.20 15.91 20.81
C LYS A 448 -2.16 17.40 20.51
N LEU A 449 -1.02 17.91 20.08
CA LEU A 449 -0.86 19.34 19.73
C LEU A 449 -1.78 19.73 18.57
N CYS A 450 -1.77 18.95 17.49
CA CYS A 450 -2.60 19.25 16.31
C CYS A 450 -4.10 19.18 16.62
N SER A 451 -4.54 18.23 17.46
CA SER A 451 -5.94 18.17 17.90
C SER A 451 -6.33 19.42 18.70
N GLN A 452 -5.48 19.89 19.61
CA GLN A 452 -5.74 21.11 20.39
C GLN A 452 -5.75 22.36 19.52
N LEU A 453 -4.84 22.47 18.55
CA LEU A 453 -4.80 23.59 17.60
C LEU A 453 -6.07 23.58 16.74
N LEU A 454 -6.47 22.43 16.24
CA LEU A 454 -7.64 22.26 15.41
C LEU A 454 -8.94 22.66 16.17
N GLU A 455 -9.07 22.26 17.43
CA GLU A 455 -10.17 22.68 18.31
C GLU A 455 -10.22 24.20 18.46
N LYS A 456 -9.09 24.82 18.80
CA LYS A 456 -8.98 26.27 18.97
C LYS A 456 -9.29 27.04 17.68
N ASP A 457 -8.75 26.61 16.55
CA ASP A 457 -8.92 27.29 15.27
C ASP A 457 -10.36 27.17 14.76
N SER A 458 -11.00 26.01 14.96
CA SER A 458 -12.43 25.83 14.64
C SER A 458 -13.32 26.71 15.48
N GLU A 459 -13.09 26.83 16.80
CA GLU A 459 -13.83 27.73 17.69
C GLU A 459 -13.67 29.20 17.27
N GLN A 460 -12.44 29.61 16.95
CA GLN A 460 -12.18 31.00 16.52
C GLN A 460 -12.87 31.32 15.19
N LEU A 461 -12.88 30.40 14.24
CA LEU A 461 -13.55 30.59 12.96
C LEU A 461 -15.07 30.72 13.17
N ILE A 462 -15.65 29.86 13.99
CA ILE A 462 -17.08 29.92 14.34
C ILE A 462 -17.42 31.24 15.03
N MET A 463 -16.60 31.69 15.98
CA MET A 463 -16.81 33.02 16.63
C MET A 463 -16.76 34.15 15.61
N ARG A 464 -15.78 34.21 14.72
CA ARG A 464 -15.69 35.24 13.69
C ARG A 464 -16.87 35.23 12.74
N LEU A 465 -17.33 34.05 12.33
CA LEU A 465 -18.54 33.89 11.52
C LEU A 465 -19.81 34.38 12.24
N LYS A 466 -19.98 34.02 13.52
CA LYS A 466 -21.10 34.53 14.34
C LYS A 466 -21.09 36.03 14.49
N GLN A 467 -19.91 36.65 14.71
CA GLN A 467 -19.73 38.10 14.78
C GLN A 467 -20.07 38.79 13.45
N HIS A 468 -19.61 38.21 12.33
CA HIS A 468 -19.87 38.75 10.98
C HIS A 468 -21.36 38.71 10.63
N ILE A 469 -22.06 37.65 11.02
CA ILE A 469 -23.51 37.49 10.84
C ILE A 469 -24.26 38.49 11.68
N GLY A 470 -23.88 38.67 12.96
CA GLY A 470 -24.50 39.65 13.87
C GLY A 470 -24.38 41.09 13.39
N GLN A 471 -23.35 41.43 12.61
CA GLN A 471 -23.15 42.77 12.03
C GLN A 471 -23.92 43.00 10.72
N HIS A 472 -24.34 41.96 10.00
CA HIS A 472 -24.98 42.04 8.68
C HIS A 472 -26.49 41.70 8.69
N THR A 473 -27.11 41.46 9.83
CA THR A 473 -28.54 41.13 9.93
C THR A 473 -29.48 42.35 9.77
N SER A 474 -28.98 43.56 9.42
CA SER A 474 -29.80 44.72 9.06
C SER A 474 -30.13 44.85 7.56
N GLY A 475 -29.70 43.91 6.71
CA GLY A 475 -29.98 43.89 5.27
C GLY A 475 -30.54 42.54 4.83
N SER A 476 -31.65 42.58 4.08
CA SER A 476 -32.47 41.46 3.65
C SER A 476 -31.80 40.49 2.66
N GLY A 477 -30.72 39.81 3.05
CA GLY A 477 -30.10 38.73 2.28
C GLY A 477 -29.97 37.48 3.14
N LYS A 478 -30.83 36.47 2.92
CA LYS A 478 -30.71 35.16 3.58
C LYS A 478 -29.41 34.50 3.19
N ILE A 479 -28.39 34.57 4.03
CA ILE A 479 -27.25 33.67 3.96
C ILE A 479 -27.76 32.30 4.41
N ARG A 480 -27.86 31.37 3.46
CA ARG A 480 -28.20 29.97 3.74
C ARG A 480 -27.04 29.33 4.51
N ASP A 481 -27.28 29.01 5.77
CA ASP A 481 -26.45 28.21 6.66
C ASP A 481 -24.96 28.59 6.72
N PRO A 482 -24.56 29.64 7.45
CA PRO A 482 -23.14 29.98 7.66
C PRO A 482 -22.38 29.00 8.55
N MET A 483 -23.09 28.23 9.40
CA MET A 483 -22.50 27.17 10.19
C MET A 483 -22.11 25.97 9.32
N GLY A 484 -22.90 25.67 8.28
CA GLY A 484 -22.57 24.69 7.27
C GLY A 484 -21.32 25.06 6.46
N ALA A 485 -21.12 26.35 6.16
CA ALA A 485 -19.94 26.85 5.48
C ALA A 485 -18.66 26.72 6.35
N ALA A 486 -18.76 27.00 7.66
CA ALA A 486 -17.65 26.80 8.60
C ALA A 486 -17.29 25.32 8.75
N LYS A 487 -18.29 24.45 8.87
CA LYS A 487 -18.09 23.00 8.92
C LYS A 487 -17.44 22.46 7.64
N ALA A 488 -17.79 23.01 6.47
CA ALA A 488 -17.20 22.60 5.19
C ALA A 488 -15.72 22.94 5.09
N VAL A 489 -15.18 23.95 5.77
CA VAL A 489 -13.76 24.29 5.78
C VAL A 489 -12.93 23.24 6.52
N PHE A 490 -13.48 22.62 7.57
CA PHE A 490 -12.80 21.62 8.39
C PHE A 490 -13.25 20.18 8.12
N LYS A 491 -14.23 19.98 7.24
CA LYS A 491 -14.73 18.68 6.81
C LYS A 491 -14.56 18.54 5.31
N ASN A 492 -13.54 17.82 4.88
CA ASN A 492 -13.35 17.52 3.48
C ASN A 492 -14.35 16.47 2.99
N GLU A 493 -14.71 16.54 1.71
CA GLU A 493 -15.44 15.45 1.06
C GLU A 493 -14.64 14.17 1.15
N SER A 494 -15.29 13.11 1.61
CA SER A 494 -14.67 11.82 1.81
C SER A 494 -14.57 11.05 0.50
N HIS A 495 -13.41 10.47 0.26
CA HIS A 495 -13.22 9.50 -0.81
C HIS A 495 -12.96 8.12 -0.18
N SER A 496 -13.70 7.11 -0.62
CA SER A 496 -13.41 5.70 -0.31
C SER A 496 -12.06 5.33 -0.92
N LEU A 497 -11.29 4.44 -0.26
CA LEU A 497 -10.09 3.84 -0.86
C LEU A 497 -10.39 3.15 -2.20
N GLN A 498 -11.61 2.67 -2.39
CA GLN A 498 -12.07 2.03 -3.62
C GLN A 498 -12.67 3.00 -4.65
N GLY A 499 -13.09 4.19 -4.28
CA GLY A 499 -13.65 5.24 -5.14
C GLY A 499 -14.87 4.80 -5.98
N LYS A 500 -16.00 5.46 -5.82
CA LYS A 500 -17.24 5.16 -6.60
C LYS A 500 -17.12 5.34 -8.12
N THR A 501 -16.04 5.93 -8.63
CA THR A 501 -15.91 6.32 -10.05
C THR A 501 -14.56 5.94 -10.65
N GLY A 502 -13.84 4.98 -10.08
CA GLY A 502 -12.48 4.66 -10.51
C GLY A 502 -11.42 5.69 -10.08
N LYS A 503 -11.80 6.70 -9.31
CA LYS A 503 -10.87 7.61 -8.64
C LYS A 503 -10.49 7.02 -7.28
N SER A 504 -9.79 5.90 -7.30
CA SER A 504 -9.20 5.40 -6.06
C SER A 504 -7.94 6.20 -5.77
N HIS A 505 -7.89 6.85 -4.63
CA HIS A 505 -6.64 7.30 -4.03
C HIS A 505 -6.11 6.17 -3.15
N ALA A 506 -5.90 5.00 -3.76
CA ALA A 506 -5.29 3.88 -3.07
C ALA A 506 -3.83 4.27 -2.77
N VAL A 507 -3.57 4.63 -1.54
CA VAL A 507 -2.21 4.68 -1.01
C VAL A 507 -1.88 3.23 -0.65
N CYS A 508 -1.06 2.60 -1.47
CA CYS A 508 -0.52 1.26 -1.19
C CYS A 508 0.44 1.30 0.00
#